data_0d2a00cfb742f28edff70f130fa00361
#
_entry.id   0d2a00cfb742f28edff70f130fa00361
#
_cell.length_a   1.000
_cell.length_b   1.000
_cell.length_c   1.000
_cell.angle_alpha   90.00
_cell.angle_beta   90.00
_cell.angle_gamma   90.00
#
_symmetry.space_group_name_H-M   'P 1'
#
loop_
_entity.id
_entity.type
_entity.pdbx_description
1 polymer ?
#
loop_
_entity_poly.entity_id
_entity_poly.type
_entity_poly.pdbx_seq_one_letter_code
_entity_poly.pdbx_strand_id
1 'polypeptide(L)'
;MRILQLSDPHLLADPAGLCRGRPSLALLRHGLRQALAQLAAEGIHTDRLLLSGDLCHDESWGGYVRLRELLSEPWLAALGTPLLLPGNHDHPALLRAALGRQAAVAPGLWPLTKPGDGGAPGWSLLALDSHRCGSDGGRLEPLQWRWLERQLRQPDDQGGPLLVALHHPPAPIGDPLFDAIGLEQGERLLELLAASPRVRGVVFGHVHQYWQGHLGGRSEAPLLGCPSSLCPFGPVQPCPLGRPADPGALLLELGADGEIRHRLLRWPALQRP
;
A
#
# COMPACT_ATOMS: atom_id res chain seq x y z
N MET A 1 -0.72 14.85 -7.77
CA MET A 1 -0.63 13.40 -8.01
C MET A 1 -1.52 12.69 -7.02
N ARG A 2 -2.39 11.78 -7.49
CA ARG A 2 -3.32 11.05 -6.63
C ARG A 2 -3.13 9.55 -6.76
N ILE A 3 -2.97 8.87 -5.63
CA ILE A 3 -2.78 7.42 -5.55
C ILE A 3 -3.97 6.82 -4.81
N LEU A 4 -4.63 5.84 -5.40
CA LEU A 4 -5.60 5.00 -4.73
C LEU A 4 -4.86 3.80 -4.14
N GLN A 5 -4.83 3.70 -2.80
CA GLN A 5 -4.23 2.57 -2.10
C GLN A 5 -5.34 1.62 -1.62
N LEU A 6 -5.25 0.35 -2.01
CA LEU A 6 -5.97 -0.77 -1.41
C LEU A 6 -4.97 -1.74 -0.79
N SER A 7 -5.43 -2.57 0.13
CA SER A 7 -4.60 -3.55 0.83
C SER A 7 -5.33 -4.84 1.10
N ASP A 8 -4.58 -5.91 1.30
CA ASP A 8 -5.04 -7.18 1.85
C ASP A 8 -6.28 -7.76 1.12
N PRO A 9 -6.22 -7.92 -0.22
CA PRO A 9 -7.31 -8.53 -0.99
C PRO A 9 -7.35 -10.06 -0.88
N HIS A 10 -6.26 -10.72 -0.51
CA HIS A 10 -6.15 -12.15 -0.28
C HIS A 10 -6.79 -13.02 -1.37
N LEU A 11 -6.35 -12.83 -2.62
CA LEU A 11 -6.86 -13.61 -3.76
C LEU A 11 -6.50 -15.09 -3.63
N LEU A 12 -7.27 -15.93 -4.30
CA LEU A 12 -7.07 -17.36 -4.39
C LEU A 12 -6.94 -17.80 -5.86
N ALA A 13 -6.33 -18.98 -6.08
CA ALA A 13 -6.27 -19.57 -7.42
C ALA A 13 -7.66 -19.80 -8.01
N ASP A 14 -8.61 -20.29 -7.21
CA ASP A 14 -10.00 -20.42 -7.57
C ASP A 14 -10.67 -19.02 -7.58
N PRO A 15 -11.18 -18.54 -8.73
CA PRO A 15 -11.86 -17.25 -8.81
C PRO A 15 -13.16 -17.19 -8.00
N ALA A 16 -13.78 -18.33 -7.68
CA ALA A 16 -14.95 -18.45 -6.81
C ALA A 16 -14.56 -18.75 -5.35
N GLY A 17 -13.26 -18.91 -5.06
CA GLY A 17 -12.75 -19.27 -3.76
C GLY A 17 -13.07 -18.23 -2.68
N LEU A 18 -13.30 -18.72 -1.47
CA LEU A 18 -13.64 -17.89 -0.32
C LEU A 18 -12.46 -17.80 0.64
N CYS A 19 -11.89 -16.61 0.82
CA CYS A 19 -10.98 -16.32 1.91
C CYS A 19 -11.78 -15.79 3.10
N ARG A 20 -11.64 -16.42 4.28
CA ARG A 20 -12.42 -16.07 5.48
C ARG A 20 -13.94 -16.03 5.21
N GLY A 21 -14.45 -16.94 4.35
CA GLY A 21 -15.84 -17.01 3.95
C GLY A 21 -16.32 -15.90 3.02
N ARG A 22 -15.41 -15.14 2.40
CA ARG A 22 -15.69 -14.00 1.51
C ARG A 22 -15.08 -14.22 0.12
N PRO A 23 -15.79 -13.87 -0.99
CA PRO A 23 -15.31 -14.04 -2.36
C PRO A 23 -14.27 -12.95 -2.70
N SER A 24 -12.98 -13.24 -2.48
CA SER A 24 -11.90 -12.24 -2.51
C SER A 24 -11.77 -11.50 -3.84
N LEU A 25 -11.79 -12.21 -4.98
CA LEU A 25 -11.71 -11.58 -6.30
C LEU A 25 -12.89 -10.65 -6.60
N ALA A 26 -14.11 -11.10 -6.26
CA ALA A 26 -15.31 -10.31 -6.46
C ALA A 26 -15.30 -9.04 -5.58
N LEU A 27 -14.84 -9.17 -4.34
CA LEU A 27 -14.73 -8.04 -3.40
C LEU A 27 -13.65 -7.04 -3.82
N LEU A 28 -12.49 -7.48 -4.29
CA LEU A 28 -11.47 -6.57 -4.81
C LEU A 28 -11.98 -5.79 -6.03
N ARG A 29 -12.61 -6.49 -7.00
CA ARG A 29 -13.22 -5.84 -8.17
C ARG A 29 -14.31 -4.85 -7.77
N HIS A 30 -15.17 -5.22 -6.83
CA HIS A 30 -16.22 -4.34 -6.29
C HIS A 30 -15.59 -3.11 -5.61
N GLY A 31 -14.62 -3.31 -4.73
CA GLY A 31 -13.96 -2.23 -4.01
C GLY A 31 -13.29 -1.21 -4.92
N LEU A 32 -12.56 -1.67 -5.95
CA LEU A 32 -11.96 -0.80 -6.94
C LEU A 32 -13.03 0.04 -7.67
N ARG A 33 -14.13 -0.58 -8.09
CA ARG A 33 -15.23 0.13 -8.75
C ARG A 33 -15.90 1.16 -7.82
N GLN A 34 -16.16 0.78 -6.56
CA GLN A 34 -16.78 1.68 -5.59
C GLN A 34 -15.88 2.88 -5.26
N ALA A 35 -14.58 2.64 -5.03
CA ALA A 35 -13.64 3.71 -4.75
C ALA A 35 -13.55 4.70 -5.92
N LEU A 36 -13.36 4.19 -7.14
CA LEU A 36 -13.26 5.03 -8.33
C LEU A 36 -14.57 5.77 -8.62
N ALA A 37 -15.74 5.14 -8.42
CA ALA A 37 -17.03 5.79 -8.61
C ALA A 37 -17.27 6.91 -7.60
N GLN A 38 -16.92 6.72 -6.31
CA GLN A 38 -17.01 7.77 -5.29
C GLN A 38 -16.14 8.96 -5.66
N LEU A 39 -14.91 8.73 -6.10
CA LEU A 39 -13.99 9.80 -6.51
C LEU A 39 -14.48 10.53 -7.76
N ALA A 40 -14.93 9.77 -8.76
CA ALA A 40 -15.46 10.34 -10.01
C ALA A 40 -16.71 11.21 -9.78
N ALA A 41 -17.59 10.83 -8.86
CA ALA A 41 -18.75 11.62 -8.49
C ALA A 41 -18.40 13.01 -7.91
N GLU A 42 -17.18 13.15 -7.37
CA GLU A 42 -16.64 14.41 -6.86
C GLU A 42 -15.70 15.12 -7.86
N GLY A 43 -15.59 14.61 -9.09
CA GLY A 43 -14.67 15.14 -10.12
C GLY A 43 -13.19 14.85 -9.81
N ILE A 44 -12.91 13.86 -8.95
CA ILE A 44 -11.54 13.50 -8.57
C ILE A 44 -11.05 12.36 -9.45
N HIS A 45 -9.97 12.60 -10.18
CA HIS A 45 -9.28 11.58 -10.96
C HIS A 45 -8.12 11.00 -10.16
N THR A 46 -7.89 9.69 -10.32
CA THR A 46 -6.80 8.93 -9.70
C THR A 46 -5.75 8.62 -10.76
N ASP A 47 -4.48 8.85 -10.43
CA ASP A 47 -3.38 8.70 -11.38
C ASP A 47 -2.68 7.34 -11.28
N ARG A 48 -2.70 6.72 -10.08
CA ARG A 48 -2.01 5.45 -9.81
C ARG A 48 -2.81 4.58 -8.86
N LEU A 49 -2.60 3.27 -8.99
CA LEU A 49 -3.07 2.25 -8.05
C LEU A 49 -1.88 1.69 -7.27
N LEU A 50 -1.98 1.66 -5.94
CA LEU A 50 -1.06 0.98 -5.03
C LEU A 50 -1.81 -0.16 -4.34
N LEU A 51 -1.31 -1.40 -4.46
CA LEU A 51 -1.77 -2.52 -3.65
C LEU A 51 -0.68 -2.87 -2.64
N SER A 52 -0.96 -2.66 -1.36
CA SER A 52 0.04 -2.66 -0.30
C SER A 52 0.20 -4.01 0.43
N GLY A 53 0.10 -5.11 -0.32
CA GLY A 53 0.45 -6.46 0.15
C GLY A 53 -0.73 -7.37 0.43
N ASP A 54 -0.40 -8.62 0.77
CA ASP A 54 -1.33 -9.73 0.93
C ASP A 54 -2.26 -9.88 -0.28
N LEU A 55 -1.61 -9.89 -1.46
CA LEU A 55 -2.29 -9.93 -2.74
C LEU A 55 -2.89 -11.31 -3.01
N CYS A 56 -2.19 -12.37 -2.60
CA CYS A 56 -2.60 -13.74 -2.77
C CYS A 56 -2.53 -14.50 -1.43
N HIS A 57 -3.61 -15.16 -1.01
CA HIS A 57 -3.70 -15.82 0.29
C HIS A 57 -3.02 -17.19 0.33
N ASP A 58 -3.07 -17.91 -0.79
CA ASP A 58 -2.59 -19.28 -0.92
C ASP A 58 -1.22 -19.41 -1.61
N GLU A 59 -0.50 -18.31 -1.75
CA GLU A 59 0.81 -18.21 -2.42
C GLU A 59 0.84 -18.86 -3.82
N SER A 60 -0.33 -18.96 -4.48
CA SER A 60 -0.46 -19.71 -5.70
C SER A 60 -0.20 -18.88 -6.95
N TRP A 61 0.37 -19.53 -7.98
CA TRP A 61 0.45 -18.95 -9.32
C TRP A 61 -0.94 -18.48 -9.83
N GLY A 62 -1.98 -19.29 -9.57
CA GLY A 62 -3.35 -18.98 -9.98
C GLY A 62 -3.87 -17.68 -9.37
N GLY A 63 -3.61 -17.40 -8.09
CA GLY A 63 -4.00 -16.16 -7.43
C GLY A 63 -3.40 -14.94 -8.11
N TYR A 64 -2.10 -14.97 -8.45
CA TYR A 64 -1.44 -13.88 -9.17
C TYR A 64 -1.91 -13.75 -10.62
N VAL A 65 -2.28 -14.85 -11.27
CA VAL A 65 -2.92 -14.78 -12.59
C VAL A 65 -4.27 -14.06 -12.51
N ARG A 66 -5.09 -14.34 -11.47
CA ARG A 66 -6.35 -13.60 -11.25
C ARG A 66 -6.11 -12.10 -11.03
N LEU A 67 -5.08 -11.76 -10.26
CA LEU A 67 -4.69 -10.36 -10.07
C LEU A 67 -4.31 -9.71 -11.42
N ARG A 68 -3.45 -10.36 -12.19
CA ARG A 68 -3.02 -9.88 -13.51
C ARG A 68 -4.20 -9.65 -14.45
N GLU A 69 -5.12 -10.61 -14.51
CA GLU A 69 -6.32 -10.52 -15.34
C GLU A 69 -7.20 -9.32 -14.92
N LEU A 70 -7.43 -9.14 -13.62
CA LEU A 70 -8.17 -7.99 -13.10
C LEU A 70 -7.49 -6.66 -13.46
N LEU A 71 -6.19 -6.55 -13.22
CA LEU A 71 -5.42 -5.33 -13.50
C LEU A 71 -5.34 -5.01 -15.00
N SER A 72 -5.62 -5.98 -15.87
CA SER A 72 -5.66 -5.80 -17.32
C SER A 72 -7.04 -5.36 -17.83
N GLU A 73 -8.04 -5.22 -16.96
CA GLU A 73 -9.37 -4.78 -17.38
C GLU A 73 -9.33 -3.32 -17.87
N PRO A 74 -9.98 -2.99 -19.02
CA PRO A 74 -9.83 -1.68 -19.68
C PRO A 74 -10.18 -0.47 -18.79
N TRP A 75 -11.12 -0.63 -17.85
CA TRP A 75 -11.54 0.45 -16.96
C TRP A 75 -10.47 0.83 -15.90
N LEU A 76 -9.43 0.01 -15.72
CA LEU A 76 -8.27 0.31 -14.87
C LEU A 76 -7.09 0.92 -15.66
N ALA A 77 -7.14 0.93 -16.99
CA ALA A 77 -6.03 1.37 -17.81
C ALA A 77 -5.60 2.83 -17.54
N ALA A 78 -6.53 3.69 -17.13
CA ALA A 78 -6.25 5.08 -16.77
C ALA A 78 -5.36 5.24 -15.52
N LEU A 79 -5.27 4.20 -14.66
CA LEU A 79 -4.43 4.21 -13.46
C LEU A 79 -2.94 3.92 -13.74
N GLY A 80 -2.56 3.79 -15.01
CA GLY A 80 -1.19 3.50 -15.40
C GLY A 80 -0.67 2.17 -14.84
N THR A 81 0.66 2.06 -14.72
CA THR A 81 1.28 0.83 -14.17
C THR A 81 0.99 0.70 -12.68
N PRO A 82 0.32 -0.39 -12.23
CA PRO A 82 0.07 -0.63 -10.82
C PRO A 82 1.36 -0.80 -10.01
N LEU A 83 1.34 -0.33 -8.79
CA LEU A 83 2.43 -0.43 -7.81
C LEU A 83 2.05 -1.51 -6.79
N LEU A 84 2.88 -2.55 -6.64
CA LEU A 84 2.54 -3.72 -5.84
C LEU A 84 3.62 -3.98 -4.78
N LEU A 85 3.18 -4.22 -3.55
CA LEU A 85 4.04 -4.69 -2.47
C LEU A 85 3.70 -6.17 -2.19
N PRO A 86 4.67 -7.04 -1.92
CA PRO A 86 4.36 -8.33 -1.32
C PRO A 86 4.05 -8.17 0.16
N GLY A 87 3.04 -8.90 0.66
CA GLY A 87 2.74 -9.09 2.08
C GLY A 87 3.26 -10.43 2.60
N ASN A 88 2.92 -10.79 3.84
CA ASN A 88 3.35 -12.05 4.45
C ASN A 88 2.68 -13.27 3.81
N HIS A 89 1.48 -13.12 3.24
CA HIS A 89 0.79 -14.16 2.48
C HIS A 89 1.22 -14.26 1.01
N ASP A 90 2.22 -13.48 0.58
CA ASP A 90 2.64 -13.47 -0.82
C ASP A 90 3.90 -14.30 -1.05
N HIS A 91 4.07 -14.79 -2.27
CA HIS A 91 5.32 -15.34 -2.77
C HIS A 91 5.96 -14.36 -3.76
N PRO A 92 6.95 -13.54 -3.34
CA PRO A 92 7.45 -12.42 -4.16
C PRO A 92 7.98 -12.82 -5.54
N ALA A 93 8.61 -14.00 -5.67
CA ALA A 93 9.11 -14.46 -6.95
C ALA A 93 7.98 -14.85 -7.92
N LEU A 94 6.93 -15.54 -7.45
CA LEU A 94 5.76 -15.86 -8.25
C LEU A 94 4.98 -14.62 -8.64
N LEU A 95 4.82 -13.67 -7.71
CA LEU A 95 4.20 -12.37 -7.98
C LEU A 95 4.91 -11.65 -9.13
N ARG A 96 6.24 -11.49 -9.04
CA ARG A 96 7.05 -10.85 -10.10
C ARG A 96 6.95 -11.58 -11.43
N ALA A 97 6.99 -12.91 -11.42
CA ALA A 97 6.90 -13.71 -12.63
C ALA A 97 5.52 -13.63 -13.29
N ALA A 98 4.44 -13.67 -12.49
CA ALA A 98 3.07 -13.62 -12.99
C ALA A 98 2.69 -12.25 -13.56
N LEU A 99 3.09 -11.15 -12.91
CA LEU A 99 2.78 -9.79 -13.33
C LEU A 99 3.74 -9.28 -14.42
N GLY A 100 4.99 -9.73 -14.42
CA GLY A 100 5.99 -9.35 -15.42
C GLY A 100 6.16 -7.83 -15.50
N ARG A 101 6.01 -7.27 -16.72
CA ARG A 101 6.12 -5.81 -16.97
C ARG A 101 4.80 -5.05 -16.75
N GLN A 102 3.72 -5.73 -16.40
CA GLN A 102 2.41 -5.09 -16.22
C GLN A 102 2.29 -4.34 -14.90
N ALA A 103 3.18 -4.61 -13.94
CA ALA A 103 3.21 -3.95 -12.64
C ALA A 103 4.64 -3.66 -12.19
N ALA A 104 4.80 -2.64 -11.35
CA ALA A 104 6.02 -2.39 -10.60
C ALA A 104 5.91 -3.07 -9.24
N VAL A 105 6.77 -4.06 -8.95
CA VAL A 105 6.74 -4.87 -7.74
C VAL A 105 7.93 -4.54 -6.85
N ALA A 106 7.68 -4.22 -5.56
CA ALA A 106 8.71 -3.92 -4.57
C ALA A 106 9.78 -5.03 -4.44
N PRO A 107 11.03 -4.69 -4.04
CA PRO A 107 11.50 -3.35 -3.69
C PRO A 107 11.84 -2.50 -4.93
N GLY A 108 11.74 -1.17 -4.78
CA GLY A 108 12.09 -0.25 -5.85
C GLY A 108 11.90 1.22 -5.50
N LEU A 109 12.47 2.09 -6.34
CA LEU A 109 12.24 3.53 -6.32
C LEU A 109 11.63 3.92 -7.67
N TRP A 110 10.39 4.42 -7.66
CA TRP A 110 9.65 4.71 -8.88
C TRP A 110 9.23 6.18 -8.93
N PRO A 111 9.60 6.91 -10.00
CA PRO A 111 9.10 8.26 -10.23
C PRO A 111 7.57 8.24 -10.34
N LEU A 112 6.91 9.07 -9.57
CA LEU A 112 5.45 9.25 -9.57
C LEU A 112 5.06 10.45 -10.42
N THR A 113 5.80 11.55 -10.32
CA THR A 113 5.58 12.76 -11.10
C THR A 113 6.84 13.12 -11.89
N LYS A 114 6.66 13.86 -12.96
CA LYS A 114 7.79 14.50 -13.66
C LYS A 114 8.37 15.62 -12.80
N PRO A 115 9.63 16.00 -12.98
CA PRO A 115 10.16 17.24 -12.40
C PRO A 115 9.24 18.41 -12.74
N GLY A 116 9.03 19.31 -11.75
CA GLY A 116 8.22 20.51 -11.95
C GLY A 116 8.89 21.55 -12.84
N ASP A 117 8.13 22.57 -13.22
CA ASP A 117 8.66 23.74 -13.89
C ASP A 117 9.73 24.41 -13.01
N GLY A 118 10.87 24.73 -13.58
CA GLY A 118 12.04 25.22 -12.84
C GLY A 118 13.01 24.14 -12.33
N GLY A 119 12.79 22.85 -12.71
CA GLY A 119 13.70 21.75 -12.40
C GLY A 119 13.55 21.16 -10.98
N ALA A 120 12.51 21.55 -10.23
CA ALA A 120 12.24 20.94 -8.92
C ALA A 120 11.98 19.43 -9.08
N PRO A 121 12.65 18.54 -8.30
CA PRO A 121 12.47 17.10 -8.39
C PRO A 121 11.03 16.69 -8.10
N GLY A 122 10.51 15.75 -8.88
CA GLY A 122 9.17 15.20 -8.69
C GLY A 122 9.09 14.19 -7.55
N TRP A 123 7.86 13.84 -7.16
CA TRP A 123 7.60 12.77 -6.19
C TRP A 123 8.09 11.41 -6.68
N SER A 124 8.60 10.63 -5.75
CA SER A 124 8.91 9.21 -5.97
C SER A 124 8.29 8.33 -4.89
N LEU A 125 7.90 7.10 -5.27
CA LEU A 125 7.55 6.04 -4.34
C LEU A 125 8.79 5.20 -4.04
N LEU A 126 9.18 5.16 -2.78
CA LEU A 126 10.18 4.25 -2.26
C LEU A 126 9.47 3.05 -1.65
N ALA A 127 9.39 1.96 -2.41
CA ALA A 127 8.69 0.75 -2.02
C ALA A 127 9.67 -0.26 -1.41
N LEU A 128 9.31 -0.78 -0.23
CA LEU A 128 10.10 -1.77 0.50
C LEU A 128 9.39 -3.13 0.46
N ASP A 129 10.17 -4.18 0.30
CA ASP A 129 9.72 -5.56 0.45
C ASP A 129 10.00 -5.99 1.90
N SER A 130 8.96 -6.09 2.70
CA SER A 130 9.05 -6.53 4.10
C SER A 130 8.63 -7.98 4.29
N HIS A 131 8.41 -8.74 3.21
CA HIS A 131 8.09 -10.16 3.26
C HIS A 131 9.23 -10.97 3.88
N ARG A 132 8.86 -11.93 4.71
CA ARG A 132 9.76 -12.92 5.30
C ARG A 132 9.15 -14.30 5.13
N CYS A 133 9.84 -15.16 4.39
CA CYS A 133 9.36 -16.53 4.15
C CYS A 133 9.08 -17.28 5.45
N GLY A 134 7.88 -17.86 5.56
CA GLY A 134 7.47 -18.68 6.71
C GLY A 134 7.22 -17.87 8.01
N SER A 135 6.96 -16.59 7.90
CA SER A 135 6.68 -15.72 9.07
C SER A 135 5.55 -14.75 8.77
N ASP A 136 4.62 -14.56 9.70
CA ASP A 136 3.61 -13.53 9.62
C ASP A 136 4.17 -12.12 9.88
N GLY A 137 5.32 -12.02 10.57
CA GLY A 137 6.01 -10.76 10.84
C GLY A 137 6.99 -10.38 9.73
N GLY A 138 7.17 -9.06 9.55
CA GLY A 138 8.00 -8.50 8.49
C GLY A 138 9.46 -8.29 8.86
N ARG A 139 10.32 -8.27 7.83
CA ARG A 139 11.74 -7.96 7.97
C ARG A 139 12.31 -7.39 6.68
N LEU A 140 13.22 -6.42 6.79
CA LEU A 140 14.01 -5.96 5.66
C LEU A 140 15.34 -6.71 5.57
N GLU A 141 15.64 -7.24 4.39
CA GLU A 141 16.88 -7.96 4.14
C GLU A 141 18.11 -7.01 4.16
N PRO A 142 19.31 -7.48 4.56
CA PRO A 142 20.50 -6.63 4.68
C PRO A 142 20.88 -5.87 3.40
N LEU A 143 20.63 -6.45 2.22
CA LEU A 143 20.87 -5.78 0.94
C LEU A 143 19.91 -4.62 0.73
N GLN A 144 18.66 -4.78 1.13
CA GLN A 144 17.66 -3.73 1.03
C GLN A 144 17.94 -2.58 2.00
N TRP A 145 18.45 -2.86 3.22
CA TRP A 145 18.90 -1.84 4.15
C TRP A 145 19.99 -0.96 3.53
N ARG A 146 21.05 -1.57 2.96
CA ARG A 146 22.12 -0.83 2.30
C ARG A 146 21.63 0.00 1.10
N TRP A 147 20.67 -0.54 0.35
CA TRP A 147 20.06 0.18 -0.75
C TRP A 147 19.22 1.36 -0.25
N LEU A 148 18.38 1.17 0.76
CA LEU A 148 17.56 2.20 1.39
C LEU A 148 18.41 3.36 1.91
N GLU A 149 19.46 3.07 2.68
CA GLU A 149 20.39 4.08 3.18
C GLU A 149 21.01 4.92 2.05
N ARG A 150 21.35 4.31 0.94
CA ARG A 150 21.87 5.05 -0.23
C ARG A 150 20.80 5.97 -0.85
N GLN A 151 19.55 5.50 -0.96
CA GLN A 151 18.46 6.31 -1.50
C GLN A 151 18.17 7.54 -0.63
N LEU A 152 18.20 7.37 0.69
CA LEU A 152 17.91 8.45 1.63
C LEU A 152 19.06 9.47 1.79
N ARG A 153 20.29 9.11 1.44
CA ARG A 153 21.47 10.03 1.47
C ARG A 153 21.53 10.98 0.28
N GLN A 154 20.68 10.82 -0.74
CA GLN A 154 20.66 11.75 -1.87
C GLN A 154 20.24 13.14 -1.37
N PRO A 155 20.91 14.23 -1.79
CA PRO A 155 20.51 15.58 -1.46
C PRO A 155 19.10 15.91 -1.92
N ASP A 156 18.40 16.79 -1.20
CA ASP A 156 17.01 17.17 -1.49
C ASP A 156 16.83 17.79 -2.88
N ASP A 157 17.82 18.54 -3.34
CA ASP A 157 17.83 19.18 -4.66
C ASP A 157 17.98 18.19 -5.83
N GLN A 158 18.43 16.96 -5.55
CA GLN A 158 18.63 15.91 -6.55
C GLN A 158 17.58 14.81 -6.49
N GLY A 159 16.85 14.66 -5.38
CA GLY A 159 16.07 13.47 -5.11
C GLY A 159 14.57 13.65 -4.94
N GLY A 160 14.03 14.83 -4.78
CA GLY A 160 12.58 15.09 -4.58
C GLY A 160 11.92 14.42 -3.37
N PRO A 161 10.65 14.74 -3.11
CA PRO A 161 9.90 14.17 -2.00
C PRO A 161 9.60 12.68 -2.18
N LEU A 162 9.63 11.93 -1.07
CA LEU A 162 9.41 10.50 -1.03
C LEU A 162 8.12 10.14 -0.27
N LEU A 163 7.28 9.34 -0.91
CA LEU A 163 6.31 8.50 -0.24
C LEU A 163 6.97 7.12 -0.03
N VAL A 164 7.03 6.65 1.21
CA VAL A 164 7.53 5.31 1.52
C VAL A 164 6.35 4.35 1.65
N ALA A 165 6.47 3.16 1.07
CA ALA A 165 5.43 2.13 1.17
C ALA A 165 6.05 0.77 1.52
N LEU A 166 5.42 0.04 2.45
CA LEU A 166 5.76 -1.32 2.83
C LEU A 166 4.47 -2.04 3.26
N HIS A 167 4.53 -3.38 3.45
CA HIS A 167 3.33 -4.09 3.90
C HIS A 167 3.18 -4.05 5.42
N HIS A 168 4.19 -4.46 6.17
CA HIS A 168 4.11 -4.55 7.64
C HIS A 168 4.24 -3.18 8.29
N PRO A 169 3.46 -2.88 9.35
CA PRO A 169 3.55 -1.61 10.08
C PRO A 169 4.96 -1.45 10.68
N PRO A 170 5.61 -0.27 10.50
CA PRO A 170 6.91 -0.01 11.10
C PRO A 170 6.81 0.47 12.56
N ALA A 171 5.60 0.74 13.05
CA ALA A 171 5.32 1.15 14.42
C ALA A 171 4.27 0.24 15.04
N PRO A 172 4.26 0.06 16.36
CA PRO A 172 3.13 -0.54 17.06
C PRO A 172 1.85 0.26 16.78
N ILE A 173 0.75 -0.46 16.49
CA ILE A 173 -0.54 0.17 16.22
C ILE A 173 -1.44 0.21 17.46
N GLY A 174 -1.06 -0.49 18.53
CA GLY A 174 -1.85 -0.63 19.75
C GLY A 174 -2.76 -1.86 19.77
N ASP A 175 -2.55 -2.80 18.85
CA ASP A 175 -3.17 -4.13 18.87
C ASP A 175 -2.09 -5.19 19.15
N PRO A 176 -2.14 -5.89 20.29
CA PRO A 176 -1.07 -6.83 20.70
C PRO A 176 -0.79 -7.94 19.67
N LEU A 177 -1.79 -8.37 18.88
CA LEU A 177 -1.61 -9.39 17.86
C LEU A 177 -0.83 -8.83 16.68
N PHE A 178 -1.23 -7.67 16.15
CA PHE A 178 -0.53 -7.01 15.05
C PHE A 178 0.82 -6.45 15.45
N ASP A 179 0.95 -5.95 16.68
CA ASP A 179 2.23 -5.45 17.19
C ASP A 179 3.27 -6.58 17.31
N ALA A 180 2.83 -7.83 17.58
CA ALA A 180 3.71 -9.00 17.62
C ALA A 180 4.18 -9.47 16.22
N ILE A 181 3.48 -9.11 15.15
CA ILE A 181 3.76 -9.49 13.76
C ILE A 181 4.02 -8.28 12.84
N GLY A 182 4.36 -7.13 13.41
CA GLY A 182 4.81 -5.95 12.68
C GLY A 182 6.19 -6.12 12.04
N LEU A 183 6.82 -5.01 11.68
CA LEU A 183 8.18 -5.02 11.14
C LEU A 183 9.21 -5.20 12.26
N GLU A 184 10.00 -6.28 12.22
CA GLU A 184 11.03 -6.62 13.24
C GLU A 184 12.01 -5.46 13.54
N GLN A 185 12.41 -4.71 12.49
CA GLN A 185 13.31 -3.57 12.64
C GLN A 185 12.57 -2.22 12.53
N GLY A 186 11.32 -2.16 12.96
CA GLY A 186 10.46 -1.00 12.76
C GLY A 186 11.04 0.30 13.33
N GLU A 187 11.50 0.28 14.58
CA GLU A 187 12.10 1.44 15.23
C GLU A 187 13.31 1.99 14.44
N ARG A 188 14.23 1.11 14.04
CA ARG A 188 15.37 1.48 13.20
C ARG A 188 14.94 2.09 11.88
N LEU A 189 13.88 1.55 11.26
CA LEU A 189 13.35 2.11 10.01
C LEU A 189 12.80 3.51 10.23
N LEU A 190 11.99 3.70 11.27
CA LEU A 190 11.41 5.00 11.60
C LEU A 190 12.48 6.06 11.88
N GLU A 191 13.52 5.72 12.64
CA GLU A 191 14.66 6.62 12.91
C GLU A 191 15.37 7.03 11.61
N LEU A 192 15.65 6.06 10.74
CA LEU A 192 16.31 6.31 9.45
C LEU A 192 15.46 7.19 8.53
N LEU A 193 14.14 6.94 8.46
CA LEU A 193 13.21 7.72 7.65
C LEU A 193 13.03 9.14 8.21
N ALA A 194 12.91 9.29 9.53
CA ALA A 194 12.76 10.59 10.19
C ALA A 194 13.99 11.49 10.03
N ALA A 195 15.18 10.90 9.83
CA ALA A 195 16.41 11.63 9.57
C ALA A 195 16.49 12.21 8.15
N SER A 196 15.66 11.76 7.22
CA SER A 196 15.64 12.24 5.84
C SER A 196 14.52 13.26 5.61
N PRO A 197 14.83 14.52 5.30
CA PRO A 197 13.83 15.56 5.03
C PRO A 197 13.02 15.28 3.76
N ARG A 198 13.48 14.37 2.90
CA ARG A 198 12.76 13.94 1.70
C ARG A 198 11.56 13.05 2.00
N VAL A 199 11.55 12.34 3.13
CA VAL A 199 10.44 11.46 3.51
C VAL A 199 9.26 12.30 3.97
N ARG A 200 8.16 12.23 3.24
CA ARG A 200 6.94 13.02 3.49
C ARG A 200 5.78 12.20 4.05
N GLY A 201 5.89 10.88 4.04
CA GLY A 201 4.92 9.97 4.64
C GLY A 201 5.26 8.52 4.40
N VAL A 202 4.62 7.67 5.20
CA VAL A 202 4.76 6.21 5.13
C VAL A 202 3.37 5.59 5.07
N VAL A 203 3.17 4.65 4.16
CA VAL A 203 1.91 3.92 4.02
C VAL A 203 2.15 2.43 4.12
N PHE A 204 1.20 1.70 4.73
CA PHE A 204 1.32 0.27 4.92
C PHE A 204 -0.04 -0.44 4.87
N GLY A 205 -0.02 -1.78 4.79
CA GLY A 205 -1.16 -2.67 4.86
C GLY A 205 -1.18 -3.50 6.14
N HIS A 206 -1.43 -4.81 6.04
CA HIS A 206 -1.31 -5.83 7.08
C HIS A 206 -2.33 -5.72 8.23
N VAL A 207 -2.58 -4.53 8.72
CA VAL A 207 -3.40 -4.28 9.92
C VAL A 207 -4.91 -4.39 9.67
N HIS A 208 -5.34 -4.47 8.43
CA HIS A 208 -6.74 -4.60 8.00
C HIS A 208 -7.67 -3.50 8.54
N GLN A 209 -7.14 -2.41 9.06
CA GLN A 209 -7.90 -1.30 9.63
C GLN A 209 -7.33 0.04 9.20
N TYR A 210 -8.15 1.08 9.21
CA TYR A 210 -7.63 2.44 9.10
C TYR A 210 -6.88 2.78 10.38
N TRP A 211 -5.65 3.19 10.23
CA TRP A 211 -4.80 3.62 11.32
C TRP A 211 -3.97 4.83 10.89
N GLN A 212 -3.73 5.74 11.81
CA GLN A 212 -2.86 6.89 11.56
C GLN A 212 -1.96 7.20 12.74
N GLY A 213 -0.76 7.64 12.42
CA GLY A 213 0.25 8.13 13.35
C GLY A 213 1.18 9.10 12.61
N HIS A 214 2.31 9.40 13.23
CA HIS A 214 3.33 10.27 12.68
C HIS A 214 4.69 9.60 12.76
N LEU A 215 5.59 9.96 11.85
CA LEU A 215 6.93 9.37 11.76
C LEU A 215 7.77 9.61 13.01
N GLY A 216 7.46 10.66 13.76
CA GLY A 216 8.16 11.01 15.00
C GLY A 216 9.46 11.80 14.78
N GLY A 217 10.19 12.03 15.86
CA GLY A 217 11.36 12.89 15.84
C GLY A 217 11.01 14.35 15.51
N ARG A 218 11.62 14.91 14.48
CA ARG A 218 11.31 16.26 13.96
C ARG A 218 10.31 16.24 12.80
N SER A 219 9.82 15.06 12.42
CA SER A 219 8.98 14.89 11.24
C SER A 219 7.51 14.71 11.66
N GLU A 220 6.65 15.56 11.14
CA GLU A 220 5.18 15.43 11.20
C GLU A 220 4.63 14.56 10.06
N ALA A 221 5.51 13.91 9.30
CA ALA A 221 5.11 13.07 8.19
C ALA A 221 4.16 11.95 8.64
N PRO A 222 3.02 11.76 7.96
CA PRO A 222 2.01 10.79 8.38
C PRO A 222 2.50 9.34 8.21
N LEU A 223 2.12 8.48 9.16
CA LEU A 223 2.11 7.03 9.04
C LEU A 223 0.66 6.59 8.84
N LEU A 224 0.36 5.87 7.77
CA LEU A 224 -1.02 5.53 7.41
C LEU A 224 -1.18 4.03 7.16
N GLY A 225 -1.99 3.38 7.99
CA GLY A 225 -2.45 2.00 7.79
C GLY A 225 -3.69 1.97 6.90
N CYS A 226 -3.61 1.18 5.82
CA CYS A 226 -4.74 1.00 4.89
C CYS A 226 -5.67 -0.10 5.39
N PRO A 227 -6.99 0.11 5.40
CA PRO A 227 -7.94 -0.97 5.70
C PRO A 227 -7.93 -2.04 4.60
N SER A 228 -8.25 -3.27 4.99
CA SER A 228 -8.40 -4.36 4.02
C SER A 228 -9.58 -4.09 3.08
N SER A 229 -9.38 -4.45 1.81
CA SER A 229 -10.44 -4.48 0.80
C SER A 229 -11.32 -5.72 0.88
N LEU A 230 -10.90 -6.74 1.66
CA LEU A 230 -11.61 -7.99 1.87
C LEU A 230 -12.27 -8.06 3.24
N CYS A 231 -11.47 -7.96 4.30
CA CYS A 231 -11.88 -8.30 5.66
C CYS A 231 -11.29 -7.31 6.68
N PRO A 232 -11.95 -6.18 6.94
CA PRO A 232 -11.54 -5.26 8.00
C PRO A 232 -11.61 -5.94 9.38
N PHE A 233 -10.65 -5.57 10.25
CA PHE A 233 -10.67 -5.96 11.66
C PHE A 233 -11.15 -4.80 12.55
N GLY A 234 -11.43 -5.10 13.81
CA GLY A 234 -11.84 -4.10 14.79
C GLY A 234 -10.76 -3.02 14.94
N PRO A 235 -11.13 -1.73 14.84
CA PRO A 235 -10.15 -0.66 14.88
C PRO A 235 -9.66 -0.38 16.29
N VAL A 236 -8.38 -0.09 16.44
CA VAL A 236 -7.78 0.41 17.70
C VAL A 236 -7.92 1.93 17.84
N GLN A 237 -8.28 2.61 16.74
CA GLN A 237 -8.51 4.05 16.70
C GLN A 237 -9.94 4.33 16.20
N PRO A 238 -10.55 5.47 16.58
CA PRO A 238 -11.84 5.87 16.02
C PRO A 238 -11.80 5.95 14.49
N CYS A 239 -12.78 5.33 13.82
CA CYS A 239 -12.93 5.44 12.38
C CYS A 239 -13.59 6.78 12.00
N PRO A 240 -12.95 7.64 11.18
CA PRO A 240 -13.49 8.96 10.84
C PRO A 240 -14.87 8.92 10.20
N LEU A 241 -15.20 7.83 9.47
CA LEU A 241 -16.48 7.67 8.78
C LEU A 241 -17.50 6.84 9.58
N GLY A 242 -17.19 6.42 10.82
CA GLY A 242 -18.11 5.66 11.67
C GLY A 242 -18.50 4.27 11.15
N ARG A 243 -17.80 3.70 10.18
CA ARG A 243 -18.06 2.40 9.55
C ARG A 243 -16.82 1.50 9.53
N PRO A 244 -16.26 1.15 10.70
CA PRO A 244 -14.98 0.44 10.78
C PRO A 244 -15.02 -0.98 10.19
N ALA A 245 -16.20 -1.61 10.16
CA ALA A 245 -16.39 -2.97 9.64
C ALA A 245 -16.52 -3.03 8.10
N ASP A 246 -16.68 -1.89 7.43
CA ASP A 246 -16.76 -1.84 5.98
C ASP A 246 -15.36 -1.96 5.35
N PRO A 247 -15.22 -2.63 4.19
CA PRO A 247 -14.00 -2.58 3.39
C PRO A 247 -13.65 -1.14 3.00
N GLY A 248 -12.37 -0.89 2.71
CA GLY A 248 -11.99 0.48 2.38
C GLY A 248 -10.67 0.59 1.64
N ALA A 249 -10.32 1.84 1.37
CA ALA A 249 -9.11 2.27 0.69
C ALA A 249 -8.65 3.64 1.22
N LEU A 250 -7.45 4.04 0.86
CA LEU A 250 -6.96 5.39 1.05
C LEU A 250 -6.79 6.09 -0.30
N LEU A 251 -7.28 7.31 -0.42
CA LEU A 251 -6.82 8.24 -1.43
C LEU A 251 -5.67 9.05 -0.84
N LEU A 252 -4.52 9.04 -1.50
CA LEU A 252 -3.34 9.82 -1.15
C LEU A 252 -3.18 10.93 -2.20
N GLU A 253 -3.13 12.19 -1.78
CA GLU A 253 -2.91 13.34 -2.64
C GLU A 253 -1.52 13.91 -2.34
N LEU A 254 -0.60 13.77 -3.29
CA LEU A 254 0.78 14.24 -3.21
C LEU A 254 0.85 15.65 -3.81
N GLY A 255 0.96 16.64 -2.93
CA GLY A 255 0.98 18.05 -3.29
C GLY A 255 2.29 18.49 -3.95
N ALA A 256 2.24 19.56 -4.73
CA ALA A 256 3.43 20.23 -5.24
C ALA A 256 4.24 20.91 -4.12
N ASP A 257 3.59 21.19 -2.99
CA ASP A 257 4.15 21.70 -1.75
C ASP A 257 4.98 20.65 -0.97
N GLY A 258 5.00 19.40 -1.43
CA GLY A 258 5.64 18.28 -0.74
C GLY A 258 4.81 17.70 0.41
N GLU A 259 3.56 18.11 0.57
CA GLU A 259 2.66 17.58 1.58
C GLU A 259 1.84 16.41 1.06
N ILE A 260 1.47 15.52 1.99
CA ILE A 260 0.55 14.41 1.72
C ILE A 260 -0.77 14.70 2.45
N ARG A 261 -1.84 14.82 1.66
CA ARG A 261 -3.21 14.78 2.18
C ARG A 261 -3.78 13.40 1.92
N HIS A 262 -4.59 12.90 2.83
CA HIS A 262 -5.20 11.59 2.66
C HIS A 262 -6.67 11.61 3.01
N ARG A 263 -7.41 10.67 2.42
CA ARG A 263 -8.83 10.45 2.69
C ARG A 263 -9.14 8.98 2.75
N LEU A 264 -9.84 8.56 3.80
CA LEU A 264 -10.41 7.24 3.92
C LEU A 264 -11.63 7.13 2.99
N LEU A 265 -11.68 6.05 2.21
CA LEU A 265 -12.86 5.64 1.43
C LEU A 265 -13.44 4.37 2.05
N ARG A 266 -14.76 4.27 2.10
CA ARG A 266 -15.48 3.09 2.58
C ARG A 266 -16.64 2.78 1.64
N TRP A 267 -16.96 1.51 1.50
CA TRP A 267 -18.11 1.03 0.73
C TRP A 267 -18.75 -0.16 1.44
N PRO A 268 -20.07 -0.38 1.27
CA PRO A 268 -20.72 -1.56 1.81
C PRO A 268 -20.10 -2.84 1.24
N ALA A 269 -19.86 -3.82 2.10
CA ALA A 269 -19.47 -5.14 1.63
C ALA A 269 -20.58 -5.70 0.71
N LEU A 270 -20.18 -6.49 -0.30
CA LEU A 270 -21.17 -7.23 -1.10
C LEU A 270 -22.02 -8.09 -0.17
N GLN A 271 -23.32 -7.93 -0.23
CA GLN A 271 -24.25 -8.84 0.44
C GLN A 271 -24.09 -10.22 -0.19
N ARG A 272 -24.12 -11.26 0.63
CA ARG A 272 -24.19 -12.64 0.10
C ARG A 272 -25.48 -12.77 -0.70
N PRO A 273 -25.40 -13.37 -1.90
CA PRO A 273 -26.63 -13.74 -2.63
C PRO A 273 -27.47 -14.74 -1.83
#